data_8b1c0326da0680a45d7ae69d676afde6
#
_entry.id   8b1c0326da0680a45d7ae69d676afde6
#
_cell.length_a   1.000
_cell.length_b   1.000
_cell.length_c   1.000
_cell.angle_alpha   90.00
_cell.angle_beta   90.00
_cell.angle_gamma   90.00
#
_symmetry.space_group_name_H-M   'P 1'
#
loop_
_entity.id
_entity.type
_entity.pdbx_description
1 polymer ?
#
loop_
_entity_poly.entity_id
_entity_poly.type
_entity_poly.pdbx_seq_one_letter_code
_entity_poly.pdbx_strand_id
1 'polypeptide(L)'
;MSEQETSKSGFKSFPLNYWVVIFMEFFERGSYYGMMSILSVYMTDQLSYTKESVGVIKSVIQPMLYILPILSGAIGDRFGYKRVLTFAFIFLGLGYFLTSQTTEYAMVFGSLIIMAVGAGAFKPMISGTIARETNESNSTLGFGIFYWSINLGAFLFPLIL
;
A
#
# COMPACT_ATOMS: atom_id res chain seq x y z
N MET A 1 -35.95 -30.26 -9.11
CA MET A 1 -36.24 -28.99 -8.42
C MET A 1 -34.90 -28.36 -8.16
N SER A 2 -34.49 -27.50 -9.03
CA SER A 2 -33.21 -26.74 -8.89
C SER A 2 -33.48 -25.58 -7.95
N GLU A 3 -32.89 -25.63 -6.74
CA GLU A 3 -32.79 -24.47 -5.87
C GLU A 3 -32.00 -23.40 -6.62
N GLN A 4 -32.68 -22.36 -7.03
CA GLN A 4 -32.05 -21.12 -7.47
C GLN A 4 -31.38 -20.54 -6.25
N GLU A 5 -30.03 -20.71 -6.14
CA GLU A 5 -29.23 -19.86 -5.35
C GLU A 5 -29.43 -18.43 -5.85
N THR A 6 -30.22 -17.66 -5.10
CA THR A 6 -30.35 -16.23 -5.32
C THR A 6 -28.97 -15.61 -5.18
N SER A 7 -28.30 -15.43 -6.32
CA SER A 7 -27.01 -14.75 -6.41
C SER A 7 -27.15 -13.40 -5.69
N LYS A 8 -26.51 -13.28 -4.53
CA LYS A 8 -26.41 -12.02 -3.81
C LYS A 8 -25.69 -11.03 -4.73
N SER A 9 -26.43 -10.15 -5.38
CA SER A 9 -25.87 -9.15 -6.28
C SER A 9 -25.45 -7.88 -5.52
N GLY A 10 -24.43 -7.18 -6.02
CA GLY A 10 -23.96 -5.91 -5.46
C GLY A 10 -23.05 -6.05 -4.25
N PHE A 11 -23.04 -5.04 -3.40
CA PHE A 11 -22.13 -4.92 -2.24
C PHE A 11 -22.23 -6.08 -1.23
N LYS A 12 -23.38 -6.76 -1.14
CA LYS A 12 -23.61 -7.89 -0.23
C LYS A 12 -23.00 -9.21 -0.74
N SER A 13 -22.47 -9.24 -1.95
CA SER A 13 -21.84 -10.43 -2.51
C SER A 13 -20.41 -10.65 -2.01
N PHE A 14 -19.81 -9.64 -1.36
CA PHE A 14 -18.42 -9.72 -0.90
C PHE A 14 -18.33 -10.19 0.55
N PRO A 15 -17.39 -11.11 0.85
CA PRO A 15 -17.15 -11.57 2.22
C PRO A 15 -16.47 -10.49 3.08
N LEU A 16 -16.47 -10.70 4.41
CA LEU A 16 -15.87 -9.76 5.34
C LEU A 16 -14.38 -9.50 5.04
N ASN A 17 -13.63 -10.53 4.66
CA ASN A 17 -12.20 -10.41 4.33
C ASN A 17 -11.97 -9.40 3.19
N TYR A 18 -12.84 -9.37 2.19
CA TYR A 18 -12.77 -8.39 1.11
C TYR A 18 -12.84 -6.96 1.65
N TRP A 19 -13.82 -6.66 2.52
CA TRP A 19 -14.00 -5.32 3.08
C TRP A 19 -12.84 -4.91 4.00
N VAL A 20 -12.29 -5.84 4.77
CA VAL A 20 -11.09 -5.60 5.59
C VAL A 20 -9.92 -5.19 4.68
N VAL A 21 -9.72 -5.88 3.58
CA VAL A 21 -8.64 -5.60 2.63
C VAL A 21 -8.84 -4.25 1.92
N ILE A 22 -10.07 -3.90 1.53
CA ILE A 22 -10.40 -2.57 0.99
C ILE A 22 -10.07 -1.45 1.98
N PHE A 23 -10.43 -1.66 3.25
CA PHE A 23 -10.12 -0.70 4.32
C PHE A 23 -8.61 -0.54 4.53
N MET A 24 -7.87 -1.64 4.55
CA MET A 24 -6.42 -1.63 4.64
C MET A 24 -5.78 -0.86 3.49
N GLU A 25 -6.22 -1.10 2.25
CA GLU A 25 -5.74 -0.40 1.05
C GLU A 25 -6.02 1.09 1.12
N PHE A 26 -7.22 1.48 1.51
CA PHE A 26 -7.60 2.89 1.64
C PHE A 26 -6.64 3.66 2.56
N PHE A 27 -6.37 3.13 3.76
CA PHE A 27 -5.49 3.79 4.72
C PHE A 27 -4.03 3.74 4.32
N GLU A 28 -3.58 2.60 3.78
CA GLU A 28 -2.19 2.49 3.33
C GLU A 28 -1.91 3.44 2.16
N ARG A 29 -2.77 3.47 1.14
CA ARG A 29 -2.64 4.40 0.02
C ARG A 29 -2.74 5.85 0.47
N GLY A 30 -3.71 6.16 1.31
CA GLY A 30 -3.84 7.48 1.91
C GLY A 30 -2.56 7.93 2.62
N SER A 31 -2.04 7.11 3.53
CA SER A 31 -0.79 7.39 4.26
C SER A 31 0.40 7.58 3.33
N TYR A 32 0.54 6.71 2.32
CA TYR A 32 1.61 6.79 1.34
C TYR A 32 1.55 8.10 0.52
N TYR A 33 0.41 8.41 -0.08
CA TYR A 33 0.26 9.62 -0.89
C TYR A 33 0.29 10.89 -0.04
N GLY A 34 -0.29 10.85 1.16
CA GLY A 34 -0.19 11.94 2.13
C GLY A 34 1.27 12.26 2.46
N MET A 35 2.04 11.26 2.89
CA MET A 35 3.47 11.44 3.16
C MET A 35 4.23 11.91 1.91
N MET A 36 4.03 11.28 0.76
CA MET A 36 4.76 11.62 -0.46
C MET A 36 4.49 13.05 -0.94
N SER A 37 3.31 13.62 -0.64
CA SER A 37 2.97 15.00 -1.02
C SER A 37 3.84 16.03 -0.30
N ILE A 38 4.21 15.77 0.95
CA ILE A 38 4.99 16.70 1.79
C ILE A 38 6.47 16.29 1.93
N LEU A 39 6.83 15.02 1.64
CA LEU A 39 8.15 14.47 1.95
C LEU A 39 9.30 15.28 1.34
N SER A 40 9.16 15.76 0.11
CA SER A 40 10.22 16.52 -0.53
C SER A 40 10.44 17.88 0.13
N VAL A 41 9.34 18.58 0.44
CA VAL A 41 9.38 19.87 1.15
C VAL A 41 9.93 19.67 2.56
N TYR A 42 9.48 18.64 3.26
CA TYR A 42 10.00 18.28 4.58
C TYR A 42 11.52 18.05 4.56
N MET A 43 12.03 17.27 3.60
CA MET A 43 13.47 17.01 3.49
C MET A 43 14.28 18.27 3.14
N THR A 44 13.77 19.15 2.27
CA THR A 44 14.50 20.37 1.89
C THR A 44 14.37 21.47 2.93
N ASP A 45 13.18 21.73 3.42
CA ASP A 45 12.92 22.93 4.23
C ASP A 45 13.10 22.68 5.73
N GLN A 46 12.76 21.49 6.23
CA GLN A 46 12.91 21.15 7.64
C GLN A 46 14.24 20.47 7.94
N LEU A 47 14.67 19.53 7.09
CA LEU A 47 15.92 18.80 7.29
C LEU A 47 17.14 19.46 6.61
N SER A 48 16.92 20.53 5.83
CA SER A 48 17.97 21.26 5.10
C SER A 48 18.80 20.39 4.14
N TYR A 49 18.18 19.34 3.57
CA TYR A 49 18.85 18.50 2.57
C TYR A 49 18.91 19.24 1.23
N THR A 50 20.01 19.02 0.50
CA THR A 50 20.11 19.56 -0.86
C THR A 50 19.13 18.86 -1.80
N LYS A 51 18.72 19.54 -2.87
CA LYS A 51 17.84 18.97 -3.89
C LYS A 51 18.43 17.70 -4.53
N GLU A 52 19.77 17.67 -4.67
CA GLU A 52 20.50 16.51 -5.17
C GLU A 52 20.35 15.31 -4.22
N SER A 53 20.53 15.53 -2.92
CA SER A 53 20.37 14.48 -1.89
C SER A 53 18.95 13.91 -1.86
N VAL A 54 17.93 14.77 -1.97
CA VAL A 54 16.52 14.34 -2.09
C VAL A 54 16.30 13.59 -3.39
N GLY A 55 16.92 14.02 -4.49
CA GLY A 55 16.89 13.34 -5.78
C GLY A 55 17.47 11.92 -5.70
N VAL A 56 18.60 11.74 -5.00
CA VAL A 56 19.22 10.42 -4.79
C VAL A 56 18.28 9.50 -4.01
N ILE A 57 17.68 9.95 -2.91
CA ILE A 57 16.70 9.16 -2.15
C ILE A 57 15.56 8.71 -3.08
N LYS A 58 14.96 9.61 -3.82
CA LYS A 58 13.84 9.29 -4.72
C LYS A 58 14.23 8.34 -5.85
N SER A 59 15.44 8.49 -6.40
CA SER A 59 15.94 7.64 -7.48
C SER A 59 16.13 6.18 -7.05
N VAL A 60 16.28 5.92 -5.76
CA VAL A 60 16.36 4.56 -5.20
C VAL A 60 14.98 4.05 -4.79
N ILE A 61 14.23 4.87 -4.04
CA ILE A 61 12.94 4.44 -3.46
C ILE A 61 11.90 4.16 -4.56
N GLN A 62 11.79 5.01 -5.58
CA GLN A 62 10.77 4.82 -6.61
C GLN A 62 10.93 3.52 -7.41
N PRO A 63 12.09 3.15 -7.94
CA PRO A 63 12.26 1.84 -8.59
C PRO A 63 11.98 0.67 -7.66
N MET A 64 12.34 0.74 -6.38
CA MET A 64 12.04 -0.31 -5.41
C MET A 64 10.54 -0.60 -5.33
N LEU A 65 9.69 0.43 -5.36
CA LEU A 65 8.23 0.27 -5.31
C LEU A 65 7.63 -0.43 -6.55
N TYR A 66 8.39 -0.55 -7.65
CA TYR A 66 7.99 -1.29 -8.85
C TYR A 66 8.62 -2.70 -8.91
N ILE A 67 9.84 -2.86 -8.41
CA ILE A 67 10.58 -4.13 -8.46
C ILE A 67 10.14 -5.06 -7.32
N LEU A 68 10.04 -4.54 -6.10
CA LEU A 68 9.70 -5.34 -4.91
C LEU A 68 8.35 -6.06 -5.00
N PRO A 69 7.28 -5.51 -5.61
CA PRO A 69 6.03 -6.23 -5.80
C PRO A 69 6.18 -7.54 -6.58
N ILE A 70 7.09 -7.60 -7.55
CA ILE A 70 7.34 -8.81 -8.35
C ILE A 70 7.90 -9.91 -7.45
N LEU A 71 8.89 -9.58 -6.62
CA LEU A 71 9.51 -10.53 -5.69
C LEU A 71 8.56 -10.94 -4.57
N SER A 72 7.84 -9.99 -4.00
CA SER A 72 6.93 -10.26 -2.89
C SER A 72 5.69 -11.04 -3.31
N GLY A 73 5.25 -10.95 -4.56
CA GLY A 73 4.22 -11.81 -5.12
C GLY A 73 4.61 -13.29 -5.01
N ALA A 74 5.79 -13.66 -5.49
CA ALA A 74 6.33 -15.02 -5.41
C ALA A 74 6.51 -15.48 -3.93
N ILE A 75 6.93 -14.58 -3.04
CA ILE A 75 7.04 -14.87 -1.61
C ILE A 75 5.65 -15.11 -1.00
N GLY A 76 4.65 -14.32 -1.39
CA GLY A 76 3.27 -14.46 -0.94
C GLY A 76 2.65 -15.80 -1.32
N ASP A 77 2.92 -16.28 -2.53
CA ASP A 77 2.44 -17.58 -3.01
C ASP A 77 3.09 -18.74 -2.23
N ARG A 78 4.35 -18.60 -1.82
CA ARG A 78 5.09 -19.62 -1.06
C ARG A 78 4.76 -19.64 0.43
N PHE A 79 4.70 -18.47 1.08
CA PHE A 79 4.59 -18.35 2.54
C PHE A 79 3.18 -18.00 3.03
N GLY A 80 2.29 -17.67 2.11
CA GLY A 80 0.90 -17.29 2.36
C GLY A 80 0.72 -15.78 2.56
N TYR A 81 -0.30 -15.25 1.93
CA TYR A 81 -0.61 -13.81 1.86
C TYR A 81 -0.75 -13.13 3.23
N LYS A 82 -1.41 -13.81 4.19
CA LYS A 82 -1.60 -13.27 5.54
C LYS A 82 -0.27 -12.97 6.25
N ARG A 83 0.70 -13.87 6.15
CA ARG A 83 2.02 -13.68 6.79
C ARG A 83 2.78 -12.53 6.13
N VAL A 84 2.84 -12.52 4.81
CA VAL A 84 3.55 -11.48 4.06
C VAL A 84 2.88 -10.11 4.29
N LEU A 85 1.55 -10.05 4.35
CA LEU A 85 0.82 -8.83 4.67
C LEU A 85 1.12 -8.31 6.08
N THR A 86 1.22 -9.21 7.06
CA THR A 86 1.62 -8.83 8.42
C THR A 86 3.03 -8.23 8.46
N PHE A 87 3.99 -8.85 7.77
CA PHE A 87 5.34 -8.28 7.62
C PHE A 87 5.32 -6.93 6.90
N ALA A 88 4.54 -6.80 5.83
CA ALA A 88 4.40 -5.53 5.11
C ALA A 88 3.95 -4.40 6.03
N PHE A 89 2.96 -4.62 6.89
CA PHE A 89 2.49 -3.63 7.85
C PHE A 89 3.54 -3.29 8.92
N ILE A 90 4.28 -4.28 9.42
CA ILE A 90 5.37 -4.05 10.38
C ILE A 90 6.44 -3.15 9.74
N PHE A 91 6.87 -3.46 8.50
CA PHE A 91 7.87 -2.67 7.80
C PHE A 91 7.36 -1.27 7.45
N LEU A 92 6.11 -1.12 7.03
CA LEU A 92 5.48 0.18 6.81
C LEU A 92 5.46 1.00 8.10
N GLY A 93 4.96 0.44 9.20
CA GLY A 93 4.88 1.11 10.48
C GLY A 93 6.26 1.52 11.01
N LEU A 94 7.26 0.63 10.94
CA LEU A 94 8.64 0.92 11.31
C LEU A 94 9.24 2.01 10.42
N GLY A 95 9.04 1.93 9.10
CA GLY A 95 9.58 2.92 8.17
C GLY A 95 9.01 4.31 8.43
N TYR A 96 7.69 4.46 8.59
CA TYR A 96 7.06 5.73 8.93
C TYR A 96 7.52 6.24 10.30
N PHE A 97 7.53 5.38 11.31
CA PHE A 97 7.96 5.76 12.65
C PHE A 97 9.42 6.24 12.67
N LEU A 98 10.33 5.47 12.09
CA LEU A 98 11.75 5.82 12.05
C LEU A 98 11.99 7.13 11.26
N THR A 99 11.30 7.32 10.13
CA THR A 99 11.41 8.57 9.36
C THR A 99 11.00 9.80 10.19
N SER A 100 10.05 9.65 11.11
CA SER A 100 9.61 10.75 11.97
C SER A 100 10.54 11.02 13.16
N GLN A 101 11.41 10.08 13.53
CA GLN A 101 12.28 10.18 14.72
C GLN A 101 13.71 10.62 14.40
N THR A 102 14.06 10.75 13.13
CA THR A 102 15.46 11.01 12.73
C THR A 102 15.55 12.15 11.72
N THR A 103 16.63 12.90 11.82
CA THR A 103 16.93 14.02 10.91
C THR A 103 18.23 13.79 10.14
N GLU A 104 18.99 12.73 10.49
CA GLU A 104 20.22 12.38 9.80
C GLU A 104 19.93 11.73 8.45
N TYR A 105 20.62 12.17 7.40
CA TYR A 105 20.41 11.73 6.02
C TYR A 105 20.42 10.20 5.85
N ALA A 106 21.46 9.54 6.40
CA ALA A 106 21.58 8.09 6.27
C ALA A 106 20.45 7.32 6.97
N MET A 107 19.99 7.83 8.13
CA MET A 107 18.88 7.23 8.88
C MET A 107 17.54 7.47 8.20
N VAL A 108 17.27 8.67 7.70
CA VAL A 108 16.08 8.98 6.91
C VAL A 108 16.04 8.12 5.64
N PHE A 109 17.16 8.01 4.94
CA PHE A 109 17.25 7.17 3.75
C PHE A 109 16.99 5.69 4.08
N GLY A 110 17.63 5.16 5.12
CA GLY A 110 17.41 3.79 5.59
C GLY A 110 15.95 3.51 6.00
N SER A 111 15.33 4.45 6.71
CA SER A 111 13.92 4.31 7.12
C SER A 111 12.95 4.31 5.93
N LEU A 112 13.22 5.12 4.91
CA LEU A 112 12.45 5.12 3.66
C LEU A 112 12.65 3.83 2.85
N ILE A 113 13.85 3.20 2.89
CA ILE A 113 14.06 1.86 2.31
C ILE A 113 13.20 0.82 3.05
N ILE A 114 13.18 0.84 4.38
CA ILE A 114 12.34 -0.06 5.19
C ILE A 114 10.86 0.12 4.81
N MET A 115 10.39 1.35 4.72
CA MET A 115 9.03 1.68 4.27
C MET A 115 8.76 1.14 2.86
N ALA A 116 9.69 1.34 1.91
CA ALA A 116 9.54 0.87 0.53
C ALA A 116 9.45 -0.66 0.43
N VAL A 117 10.17 -1.40 1.27
CA VAL A 117 10.06 -2.86 1.37
C VAL A 117 8.65 -3.25 1.82
N GLY A 118 8.12 -2.59 2.84
CA GLY A 118 6.74 -2.81 3.31
C GLY A 118 5.71 -2.50 2.22
N ALA A 119 5.78 -1.32 1.60
CA ALA A 119 4.86 -0.90 0.54
C ALA A 119 4.92 -1.82 -0.70
N GLY A 120 6.12 -2.25 -1.09
CA GLY A 120 6.32 -3.18 -2.20
C GLY A 120 5.75 -4.57 -1.91
N ALA A 121 5.84 -5.05 -0.66
CA ALA A 121 5.25 -6.32 -0.26
C ALA A 121 3.71 -6.24 -0.11
N PHE A 122 3.19 -5.10 0.30
CA PHE A 122 1.77 -4.90 0.55
C PHE A 122 0.91 -5.04 -0.71
N LYS A 123 1.28 -4.35 -1.77
CA LYS A 123 0.48 -4.21 -3.01
C LYS A 123 0.04 -5.53 -3.65
N PRO A 124 0.94 -6.51 -3.93
CA PRO A 124 0.51 -7.77 -4.54
C PRO A 124 -0.30 -8.65 -3.59
N MET A 125 -0.11 -8.53 -2.28
CA MET A 125 -0.90 -9.28 -1.29
C MET A 125 -2.36 -8.83 -1.28
N ILE A 126 -2.59 -7.53 -1.37
CA ILE A 126 -3.93 -6.95 -1.42
C ILE A 126 -4.64 -7.33 -2.72
N SER A 127 -4.04 -7.04 -3.88
CA SER A 127 -4.66 -7.35 -5.18
C SER A 127 -4.90 -8.85 -5.37
N GLY A 128 -3.98 -9.70 -4.89
CA GLY A 128 -4.15 -11.15 -4.91
C GLY A 128 -5.27 -11.63 -3.96
N THR A 129 -5.46 -10.99 -2.82
CA THR A 129 -6.59 -11.28 -1.92
C THR A 129 -7.91 -10.86 -2.56
N ILE A 130 -8.00 -9.67 -3.16
CA ILE A 130 -9.18 -9.22 -3.91
C ILE A 130 -9.55 -10.24 -5.00
N ALA A 131 -8.56 -10.71 -5.77
CA ALA A 131 -8.80 -11.71 -6.82
C ALA A 131 -9.33 -13.04 -6.28
N ARG A 132 -8.95 -13.44 -5.06
CA ARG A 132 -9.42 -14.67 -4.42
C ARG A 132 -10.81 -14.54 -3.78
N GLU A 133 -11.16 -13.33 -3.33
CA GLU A 133 -12.43 -13.04 -2.67
C GLU A 133 -13.52 -12.60 -3.66
N THR A 134 -13.21 -12.52 -4.95
CA THR A 134 -14.12 -12.21 -6.04
C THR A 134 -14.28 -13.41 -6.99
N ASN A 135 -15.38 -13.45 -7.73
CA ASN A 135 -15.69 -14.47 -8.73
C ASN A 135 -16.07 -13.81 -10.06
N GLU A 136 -16.34 -14.61 -11.09
CA GLU A 136 -16.68 -14.10 -12.44
C GLU A 136 -17.88 -13.14 -12.45
N SER A 137 -18.85 -13.33 -11.55
CA SER A 137 -20.06 -12.49 -11.51
C SER A 137 -19.86 -11.14 -10.81
N ASN A 138 -18.88 -11.01 -9.90
CA ASN A 138 -18.68 -9.79 -9.09
C ASN A 138 -17.29 -9.19 -9.18
N SER A 139 -16.34 -9.79 -9.92
CA SER A 139 -14.96 -9.31 -10.02
C SER A 139 -14.86 -7.89 -10.57
N THR A 140 -15.63 -7.54 -11.58
CA THR A 140 -15.64 -6.18 -12.16
C THR A 140 -16.02 -5.15 -11.10
N LEU A 141 -17.09 -5.40 -10.33
CA LEU A 141 -17.48 -4.52 -9.23
C LEU A 141 -16.44 -4.52 -8.11
N GLY A 142 -15.88 -5.69 -7.76
CA GLY A 142 -14.87 -5.83 -6.73
C GLY A 142 -13.60 -5.05 -7.02
N PHE A 143 -13.06 -5.17 -8.22
CA PHE A 143 -11.90 -4.37 -8.63
C PHE A 143 -12.25 -2.88 -8.81
N GLY A 144 -13.48 -2.56 -9.23
CA GLY A 144 -13.98 -1.19 -9.28
C GLY A 144 -13.93 -0.50 -7.91
N ILE A 145 -14.46 -1.14 -6.87
CA ILE A 145 -14.42 -0.64 -5.49
C ILE A 145 -12.97 -0.53 -4.99
N PHE A 146 -12.13 -1.52 -5.30
CA PHE A 146 -10.71 -1.51 -4.96
C PHE A 146 -9.99 -0.28 -5.53
N TYR A 147 -10.10 -0.03 -6.83
CA TYR A 147 -9.49 1.15 -7.46
C TYR A 147 -10.09 2.46 -6.97
N TRP A 148 -11.39 2.48 -6.67
CA TRP A 148 -12.04 3.64 -6.07
C TRP A 148 -11.47 3.95 -4.68
N SER A 149 -11.24 2.94 -3.84
CA SER A 149 -10.65 3.12 -2.51
C SER A 149 -9.23 3.68 -2.58
N ILE A 150 -8.40 3.21 -3.55
CA ILE A 150 -7.07 3.75 -3.81
C ILE A 150 -7.13 5.25 -4.14
N ASN A 151 -7.98 5.62 -5.10
CA ASN A 151 -8.10 7.01 -5.55
C ASN A 151 -8.67 7.91 -4.45
N LEU A 152 -9.63 7.42 -3.68
CA LEU A 152 -10.21 8.16 -2.58
C LEU A 152 -9.16 8.44 -1.47
N GLY A 153 -8.38 7.43 -1.08
CA GLY A 153 -7.28 7.59 -0.13
C GLY A 153 -6.22 8.57 -0.65
N ALA A 154 -5.79 8.40 -1.90
CA ALA A 154 -4.81 9.27 -2.54
C ALA A 154 -5.26 10.73 -2.66
N PHE A 155 -6.56 10.98 -2.74
CA PHE A 155 -7.13 12.32 -2.82
C PHE A 155 -7.32 12.95 -1.43
N LEU A 156 -7.91 12.22 -0.48
CA LEU A 156 -8.32 12.80 0.81
C LEU A 156 -7.12 13.08 1.72
N PHE A 157 -6.15 12.18 1.82
CA PHE A 157 -5.07 12.34 2.79
C PHE A 157 -4.14 13.52 2.50
N PRO A 158 -3.71 13.80 1.26
CA PRO A 158 -2.95 15.01 0.95
C PRO A 158 -3.71 16.32 1.22
N LEU A 159 -5.06 16.29 1.26
CA LEU A 159 -5.86 17.48 1.57
C LEU A 159 -5.96 17.77 3.08
N ILE A 160 -5.69 16.77 3.93
CA ILE A 160 -5.82 16.89 5.39
C ILE A 160 -4.46 17.28 6.00
N LEU A 161 -3.36 17.03 5.29
CA LEU A 161 -1.97 17.29 5.71
C LEU A 161 -1.51 18.67 5.26
#